data_f139492141b8770659ba4025206f05da
#
_entry.id   f139492141b8770659ba4025206f05da
#
_cell.length_a   1.000
_cell.length_b   1.000
_cell.length_c   1.000
_cell.angle_alpha   90.00
_cell.angle_beta   90.00
_cell.angle_gamma   90.00
#
_symmetry.space_group_name_H-M   'P 1'
#
loop_
_entity.id
_entity.type
_entity.pdbx_description
1 polymer ?
#
loop_
_entity_poly.entity_id
_entity_poly.type
_entity_poly.pdbx_seq_one_letter_code
_entity_poly.pdbx_strand_id
1 'polypeptide(L)'
;MKRKILLITAILLVAVLLAGMVAAYLAAAAMYKKSFNYRCTTSVSDRYDIEKFPAMTRSRHTFPTRQGHLLTGYLYGSADGAAPKALVVFAHGLGAGGQTGYLPIFDYLVQNGYCVFAYDATGNDESEGEAIGSLIQGYIDMDYAVTYAQGLEETAGLPLVLMGYSWGALSAGNTLNTHPEAAAVVTIAGWNRARDLVEDSTRRKMGKAGNLVIPFISLYEFVTYGKYASSTAMKGFERSDCGAMIIHGELDGTVPIEYGYDIYAAKYENAPRFTFVRYSDRGHVNILPKSSTGFSGELLAQIVAFCDKWVG
;
A
#
# COMPACT_ATOMS: atom_id res chain seq x y z
N MET A 1 -27.62 -39.36 38.35
CA MET A 1 -28.41 -39.05 37.13
C MET A 1 -28.34 -37.54 36.79
N LYS A 2 -28.75 -36.62 37.69
CA LYS A 2 -28.78 -35.16 37.40
C LYS A 2 -27.41 -34.57 36.96
N ARG A 3 -26.26 -34.96 37.60
CA ARG A 3 -24.91 -34.47 37.20
C ARG A 3 -24.52 -34.91 35.76
N LYS A 4 -24.85 -36.15 35.34
CA LYS A 4 -24.55 -36.61 33.99
C LYS A 4 -25.39 -35.85 32.91
N ILE A 5 -26.66 -35.58 33.21
CA ILE A 5 -27.54 -34.80 32.34
C ILE A 5 -26.99 -33.37 32.23
N LEU A 6 -26.63 -32.73 33.35
CA LEU A 6 -26.08 -31.38 33.34
C LEU A 6 -24.78 -31.29 32.49
N LEU A 7 -23.89 -32.28 32.64
CA LEU A 7 -22.66 -32.35 31.84
C LEU A 7 -22.95 -32.52 30.35
N ILE A 8 -23.85 -33.41 29.96
CA ILE A 8 -24.22 -33.60 28.54
C ILE A 8 -24.85 -32.33 27.97
N THR A 9 -25.73 -31.66 28.72
CA THR A 9 -26.34 -30.40 28.29
C THR A 9 -25.27 -29.29 28.10
N ALA A 10 -24.30 -29.19 29.03
CA ALA A 10 -23.21 -28.25 28.91
C ALA A 10 -22.33 -28.51 27.67
N ILE A 11 -21.99 -29.79 27.42
CA ILE A 11 -21.21 -30.18 26.21
C ILE A 11 -21.97 -29.83 24.94
N LEU A 12 -23.28 -30.15 24.88
CA LEU A 12 -24.12 -29.82 23.72
C LEU A 12 -24.19 -28.30 23.50
N LEU A 13 -24.35 -27.52 24.56
CA LEU A 13 -24.36 -26.04 24.47
C LEU A 13 -23.04 -25.51 23.91
N VAL A 14 -21.90 -26.00 24.44
CA VAL A 14 -20.57 -25.62 23.95
C VAL A 14 -20.39 -26.01 22.48
N ALA A 15 -20.84 -27.22 22.09
CA ALA A 15 -20.75 -27.66 20.70
C ALA A 15 -21.60 -26.78 19.76
N VAL A 16 -22.80 -26.37 20.16
CA VAL A 16 -23.65 -25.45 19.39
C VAL A 16 -23.01 -24.06 19.26
N LEU A 17 -22.44 -23.54 20.36
CA LEU A 17 -21.72 -22.26 20.34
C LEU A 17 -20.52 -22.31 19.41
N LEU A 18 -19.70 -23.37 19.47
CA LEU A 18 -18.53 -23.53 18.58
C LEU A 18 -18.97 -23.65 17.11
N ALA A 19 -20.01 -24.41 16.82
CA ALA A 19 -20.56 -24.51 15.47
C ALA A 19 -21.05 -23.15 14.96
N GLY A 20 -21.72 -22.36 15.80
CA GLY A 20 -22.14 -20.99 15.50
C GLY A 20 -20.94 -20.05 15.20
N MET A 21 -19.88 -20.13 15.99
CA MET A 21 -18.66 -19.36 15.77
C MET A 21 -17.97 -19.73 14.45
N VAL A 22 -17.88 -21.03 14.13
CA VAL A 22 -17.31 -21.50 12.85
C VAL A 22 -18.17 -21.00 11.68
N ALA A 23 -19.49 -21.10 11.77
CA ALA A 23 -20.39 -20.60 10.74
C ALA A 23 -20.24 -19.08 10.53
N ALA A 24 -20.13 -18.31 11.61
CA ALA A 24 -19.90 -16.86 11.56
C ALA A 24 -18.55 -16.53 10.91
N TYR A 25 -17.49 -17.26 11.26
CA TYR A 25 -16.17 -17.12 10.64
C TYR A 25 -16.22 -17.40 9.12
N LEU A 26 -16.83 -18.51 8.71
CA LEU A 26 -16.94 -18.87 7.30
C LEU A 26 -17.75 -17.83 6.51
N ALA A 27 -18.84 -17.31 7.09
CA ALA A 27 -19.64 -16.26 6.49
C ALA A 27 -18.86 -14.95 6.35
N ALA A 28 -18.14 -14.54 7.39
CA ALA A 28 -17.28 -13.36 7.36
C ALA A 28 -16.13 -13.49 6.33
N ALA A 29 -15.49 -14.66 6.27
CA ALA A 29 -14.48 -14.97 5.28
C ALA A 29 -15.01 -14.93 3.84
N ALA A 30 -16.21 -15.48 3.60
CA ALA A 30 -16.86 -15.44 2.30
C ALA A 30 -17.21 -13.99 1.89
N MET A 31 -17.75 -13.20 2.82
CA MET A 31 -18.05 -11.79 2.61
C MET A 31 -16.79 -10.98 2.27
N TYR A 32 -15.72 -11.20 3.04
CA TYR A 32 -14.43 -10.55 2.81
C TYR A 32 -13.87 -10.89 1.42
N LYS A 33 -13.77 -12.19 1.09
CA LYS A 33 -13.30 -12.65 -0.23
C LYS A 33 -14.13 -12.02 -1.35
N LYS A 34 -15.45 -12.00 -1.23
CA LYS A 34 -16.35 -11.40 -2.24
C LYS A 34 -16.08 -9.91 -2.44
N SER A 35 -15.70 -9.19 -1.38
CA SER A 35 -15.43 -7.75 -1.44
C SER A 35 -14.15 -7.41 -2.23
N PHE A 36 -13.21 -8.35 -2.35
CA PHE A 36 -11.92 -8.17 -3.03
C PHE A 36 -11.73 -9.12 -4.22
N ASN A 37 -12.81 -9.79 -4.67
CA ASN A 37 -12.78 -10.73 -5.79
C ASN A 37 -12.99 -10.02 -7.13
N TYR A 38 -12.05 -9.13 -7.46
CA TYR A 38 -12.04 -8.43 -8.75
C TYR A 38 -10.61 -8.09 -9.14
N ARG A 39 -10.39 -7.98 -10.45
CA ARG A 39 -9.16 -7.44 -11.02
C ARG A 39 -9.35 -5.95 -11.34
N CYS A 40 -8.24 -5.21 -11.30
CA CYS A 40 -8.20 -3.85 -11.78
C CYS A 40 -7.42 -3.78 -13.10
N THR A 41 -7.90 -2.93 -14.01
CA THR A 41 -7.19 -2.63 -15.26
C THR A 41 -7.17 -1.13 -15.42
N THR A 42 -6.00 -0.58 -15.69
CA THR A 42 -5.85 0.86 -15.96
C THR A 42 -6.68 1.24 -17.18
N SER A 43 -7.55 2.23 -17.06
CA SER A 43 -8.33 2.72 -18.18
C SER A 43 -7.39 3.36 -19.22
N VAL A 44 -7.79 3.34 -20.50
CA VAL A 44 -6.99 3.92 -21.58
C VAL A 44 -6.72 5.42 -21.34
N SER A 45 -7.69 6.13 -20.75
CA SER A 45 -7.56 7.56 -20.41
C SER A 45 -6.56 7.86 -19.30
N ASP A 46 -6.24 6.87 -18.46
CA ASP A 46 -5.35 7.04 -17.32
C ASP A 46 -3.94 6.48 -17.57
N ARG A 47 -3.74 5.84 -18.71
CA ARG A 47 -2.43 5.33 -19.13
C ARG A 47 -1.61 6.43 -19.80
N TYR A 48 -0.34 6.46 -19.48
CA TYR A 48 0.64 7.22 -20.22
C TYR A 48 1.52 6.27 -21.05
N ASP A 49 1.90 6.72 -22.25
CA ASP A 49 2.85 6.00 -23.10
C ASP A 49 4.27 6.43 -22.75
N ILE A 50 5.18 5.47 -22.62
CA ILE A 50 6.59 5.73 -22.31
C ILE A 50 7.26 6.64 -23.38
N GLU A 51 6.82 6.55 -24.62
CA GLU A 51 7.33 7.35 -25.73
C GLU A 51 7.17 8.87 -25.54
N LYS A 52 6.25 9.29 -24.64
CA LYS A 52 6.07 10.69 -24.26
C LYS A 52 7.12 11.20 -23.28
N PHE A 53 7.98 10.31 -22.77
CA PHE A 53 9.00 10.57 -21.77
C PHE A 53 10.39 10.19 -22.28
N PRO A 54 10.95 10.91 -23.29
CA PRO A 54 12.18 10.51 -23.97
C PRO A 54 13.44 10.55 -23.10
N ALA A 55 13.37 11.21 -21.93
CA ALA A 55 14.45 11.23 -20.94
C ALA A 55 14.53 9.93 -20.12
N MET A 56 13.54 9.04 -20.27
CA MET A 56 13.38 7.85 -19.45
C MET A 56 13.42 6.57 -20.31
N THR A 57 14.17 5.57 -19.87
CA THR A 57 14.11 4.19 -20.36
C THR A 57 13.43 3.28 -19.38
N ARG A 58 13.01 2.07 -19.82
CA ARG A 58 12.51 1.04 -18.91
C ARG A 58 12.95 -0.36 -19.34
N SER A 59 13.20 -1.22 -18.37
CA SER A 59 13.32 -2.66 -18.54
C SER A 59 12.17 -3.38 -17.83
N ARG A 60 11.63 -4.43 -18.48
CA ARG A 60 10.54 -5.24 -17.92
C ARG A 60 11.07 -6.37 -17.09
N HIS A 61 10.48 -6.58 -15.92
CA HIS A 61 10.83 -7.63 -14.96
C HIS A 61 9.59 -8.42 -14.56
N THR A 62 9.81 -9.69 -14.14
CA THR A 62 8.79 -10.49 -13.49
C THR A 62 9.38 -11.12 -12.25
N PHE A 63 8.62 -11.15 -11.16
CA PHE A 63 9.06 -11.69 -9.88
C PHE A 63 7.89 -12.32 -9.13
N PRO A 64 8.12 -13.38 -8.32
CA PRO A 64 7.04 -14.05 -7.60
C PRO A 64 6.64 -13.26 -6.37
N THR A 65 5.34 -13.26 -6.05
CA THR A 65 4.81 -12.87 -4.74
C THR A 65 4.69 -14.07 -3.80
N ARG A 66 4.24 -13.85 -2.57
CA ARG A 66 4.08 -14.88 -1.53
C ARG A 66 3.24 -16.08 -1.96
N GLN A 67 2.19 -15.88 -2.75
CA GLN A 67 1.33 -16.94 -3.26
C GLN A 67 1.87 -17.65 -4.51
N GLY A 68 3.03 -17.22 -5.02
CA GLY A 68 3.62 -17.74 -6.24
C GLY A 68 3.10 -17.12 -7.53
N HIS A 69 2.19 -16.13 -7.45
CA HIS A 69 1.82 -15.32 -8.62
C HIS A 69 3.03 -14.53 -9.11
N LEU A 70 3.19 -14.41 -10.43
CA LEU A 70 4.21 -13.55 -11.02
C LEU A 70 3.65 -12.13 -11.14
N LEU A 71 4.35 -11.20 -10.53
CA LEU A 71 4.11 -9.77 -10.70
C LEU A 71 4.96 -9.24 -11.85
N THR A 72 4.39 -8.31 -12.61
CA THR A 72 5.11 -7.54 -13.63
C THR A 72 5.53 -6.20 -13.04
N GLY A 73 6.82 -5.89 -13.16
CA GLY A 73 7.39 -4.63 -12.75
C GLY A 73 8.30 -4.05 -13.85
N TYR A 74 8.62 -2.79 -13.71
CA TYR A 74 9.50 -2.08 -14.62
C TYR A 74 10.52 -1.26 -13.84
N LEU A 75 11.78 -1.39 -14.21
CA LEU A 75 12.84 -0.51 -13.74
C LEU A 75 12.98 0.64 -14.74
N TYR A 76 12.71 1.85 -14.27
CA TYR A 76 12.85 3.11 -15.01
C TYR A 76 14.17 3.76 -14.65
N GLY A 77 14.94 4.16 -15.66
CA GLY A 77 16.22 4.82 -15.53
C GLY A 77 16.42 5.92 -16.54
N SER A 78 17.50 6.68 -16.42
CA SER A 78 17.83 7.75 -17.35
C SER A 78 18.20 7.21 -18.74
N ALA A 79 17.71 7.86 -19.78
CA ALA A 79 18.00 7.50 -21.17
C ALA A 79 19.46 7.81 -21.58
N ASP A 80 20.14 8.72 -20.87
CA ASP A 80 21.56 9.04 -21.06
C ASP A 80 22.52 8.09 -20.35
N GLY A 81 21.98 7.12 -19.60
CA GLY A 81 22.77 6.15 -18.84
C GLY A 81 23.41 6.70 -17.57
N ALA A 82 22.99 7.85 -17.07
CA ALA A 82 23.49 8.42 -15.82
C ALA A 82 23.23 7.45 -14.65
N ALA A 83 24.23 7.23 -13.80
CA ALA A 83 24.10 6.38 -12.63
C ALA A 83 23.12 7.00 -11.62
N PRO A 84 22.14 6.22 -11.13
CA PRO A 84 21.17 6.73 -10.18
C PRO A 84 21.77 6.90 -8.79
N LYS A 85 21.32 7.92 -8.06
CA LYS A 85 21.73 8.18 -6.67
C LYS A 85 20.96 7.35 -5.64
N ALA A 86 19.75 6.89 -5.99
CA ALA A 86 18.90 6.06 -5.13
C ALA A 86 17.84 5.31 -5.95
N LEU A 87 17.36 4.22 -5.36
CA LEU A 87 16.24 3.41 -5.87
C LEU A 87 14.93 3.85 -5.19
N VAL A 88 13.95 4.25 -5.98
CA VAL A 88 12.57 4.43 -5.53
C VAL A 88 11.77 3.17 -5.87
N VAL A 89 11.17 2.50 -4.89
CA VAL A 89 10.17 1.46 -5.16
C VAL A 89 8.78 2.09 -4.98
N PHE A 90 8.01 2.13 -6.08
CA PHE A 90 6.72 2.81 -6.13
C PHE A 90 5.56 1.83 -6.20
N ALA A 91 4.59 1.99 -5.28
CA ALA A 91 3.32 1.26 -5.27
C ALA A 91 2.15 2.15 -5.69
N HIS A 92 1.35 1.65 -6.65
CA HIS A 92 0.19 2.36 -7.20
C HIS A 92 -1.05 2.30 -6.28
N GLY A 93 -2.03 3.18 -6.53
CA GLY A 93 -3.33 3.18 -5.84
C GLY A 93 -4.28 2.09 -6.32
N LEU A 94 -5.27 1.75 -5.50
CA LEU A 94 -6.31 0.78 -5.85
C LEU A 94 -7.34 1.40 -6.81
N GLY A 95 -7.73 0.65 -7.84
CA GLY A 95 -8.80 1.04 -8.76
C GLY A 95 -8.37 1.97 -9.91
N ALA A 96 -7.22 2.61 -9.83
CA ALA A 96 -6.65 3.40 -10.94
C ALA A 96 -5.81 2.55 -11.90
N GLY A 97 -5.79 1.22 -11.70
CA GLY A 97 -4.93 0.30 -12.43
C GLY A 97 -3.48 0.33 -11.95
N GLY A 98 -2.56 -0.10 -12.80
CA GLY A 98 -1.16 -0.33 -12.45
C GLY A 98 -0.26 0.89 -12.59
N GLN A 99 1.03 0.61 -12.74
CA GLN A 99 2.10 1.61 -12.71
C GLN A 99 2.07 2.62 -13.89
N THR A 100 1.46 2.27 -15.03
CA THR A 100 1.43 3.15 -16.23
C THR A 100 0.70 4.48 -16.00
N GLY A 101 -0.13 4.58 -14.97
CA GLY A 101 -0.81 5.83 -14.59
C GLY A 101 0.10 6.87 -13.92
N TYR A 102 1.35 6.50 -13.60
CA TYR A 102 2.25 7.32 -12.79
C TYR A 102 3.55 7.71 -13.51
N LEU A 103 3.66 7.43 -14.83
CA LEU A 103 4.88 7.73 -15.60
C LEU A 103 5.36 9.18 -15.45
N PRO A 104 4.50 10.23 -15.38
CA PRO A 104 4.97 11.60 -15.15
C PRO A 104 5.71 11.79 -13.81
N ILE A 105 5.37 11.01 -12.76
CA ILE A 105 6.09 11.02 -11.49
C ILE A 105 7.46 10.36 -11.70
N PHE A 106 7.48 9.22 -12.38
CA PHE A 106 8.72 8.48 -12.60
C PHE A 106 9.71 9.27 -13.46
N ASP A 107 9.21 9.92 -14.52
CA ASP A 107 10.02 10.81 -15.36
C ASP A 107 10.64 11.95 -14.57
N TYR A 108 9.86 12.60 -13.69
CA TYR A 108 10.38 13.65 -12.82
C TYR A 108 11.46 13.13 -11.86
N LEU A 109 11.25 11.96 -11.24
CA LEU A 109 12.23 11.35 -10.35
C LEU A 109 13.51 10.96 -11.11
N VAL A 110 13.38 10.37 -12.30
CA VAL A 110 14.52 9.97 -13.14
C VAL A 110 15.34 11.20 -13.57
N GLN A 111 14.70 12.27 -14.01
CA GLN A 111 15.38 13.53 -14.34
C GLN A 111 16.08 14.17 -13.14
N ASN A 112 15.71 13.81 -11.91
CA ASN A 112 16.36 14.24 -10.68
C ASN A 112 17.32 13.19 -10.09
N GLY A 113 17.77 12.22 -10.93
CA GLY A 113 18.85 11.29 -10.57
C GLY A 113 18.42 10.06 -9.78
N TYR A 114 17.12 9.70 -9.75
CA TYR A 114 16.63 8.46 -9.17
C TYR A 114 16.44 7.40 -10.25
N CYS A 115 16.51 6.12 -9.90
CA CYS A 115 15.82 5.09 -10.65
C CYS A 115 14.54 4.69 -9.92
N VAL A 116 13.54 4.24 -10.67
CA VAL A 116 12.24 3.88 -10.12
C VAL A 116 11.91 2.44 -10.50
N PHE A 117 11.69 1.58 -9.50
CA PHE A 117 11.07 0.28 -9.72
C PHE A 117 9.59 0.38 -9.37
N ALA A 118 8.72 0.27 -10.38
CA ALA A 118 7.28 0.29 -10.21
C ALA A 118 6.68 -1.00 -10.77
N TYR A 119 5.63 -1.50 -10.15
CA TYR A 119 5.02 -2.78 -10.49
C TYR A 119 3.51 -2.71 -10.50
N ASP A 120 2.88 -3.63 -11.20
CA ASP A 120 1.46 -3.89 -11.09
C ASP A 120 1.24 -4.88 -9.94
N ALA A 121 0.43 -4.52 -8.95
CA ALA A 121 0.15 -5.40 -7.81
C ALA A 121 -0.68 -6.62 -8.24
N THR A 122 -0.75 -7.66 -7.41
CA THR A 122 -1.57 -8.86 -7.64
C THR A 122 -2.96 -8.49 -8.12
N GLY A 123 -3.40 -9.10 -9.21
CA GLY A 123 -4.72 -8.84 -9.79
C GLY A 123 -4.88 -7.48 -10.47
N ASN A 124 -3.78 -6.81 -10.82
CA ASN A 124 -3.78 -5.56 -11.57
C ASN A 124 -3.02 -5.71 -12.90
N ASP A 125 -3.48 -5.04 -13.91
CA ASP A 125 -2.92 -4.94 -15.26
C ASP A 125 -2.17 -6.20 -15.76
N GLU A 126 -0.82 -6.15 -15.87
CA GLU A 126 0.00 -7.23 -16.42
C GLU A 126 0.39 -8.30 -15.39
N SER A 127 0.13 -8.07 -14.10
CA SER A 127 0.43 -9.04 -13.05
C SER A 127 -0.61 -10.16 -12.98
N GLU A 128 -0.17 -11.34 -12.53
CA GLU A 128 -1.05 -12.48 -12.29
C GLU A 128 -1.95 -12.26 -11.07
N GLY A 129 -2.84 -13.21 -10.84
CA GLY A 129 -3.84 -13.23 -9.77
C GLY A 129 -5.24 -12.98 -10.30
N GLU A 130 -6.19 -13.86 -9.92
CA GLU A 130 -7.60 -13.76 -10.32
C GLU A 130 -8.29 -12.53 -9.71
N ALA A 131 -7.71 -11.96 -8.66
CA ALA A 131 -8.26 -10.84 -7.91
C ALA A 131 -7.18 -10.13 -7.07
N ILE A 132 -7.48 -8.91 -6.62
CA ILE A 132 -6.61 -8.16 -5.69
C ILE A 132 -6.50 -8.84 -4.31
N GLY A 133 -7.46 -9.67 -3.94
CA GLY A 133 -7.46 -10.50 -2.73
C GLY A 133 -7.71 -9.75 -1.41
N SER A 134 -7.06 -8.64 -1.19
CA SER A 134 -7.22 -7.80 0.03
C SER A 134 -6.45 -6.49 -0.05
N LEU A 135 -6.72 -5.57 0.88
CA LEU A 135 -5.87 -4.39 1.06
C LEU A 135 -4.47 -4.76 1.61
N ILE A 136 -4.37 -5.87 2.35
CA ILE A 136 -3.11 -6.41 2.88
C ILE A 136 -2.18 -6.88 1.76
N GLN A 137 -2.75 -7.34 0.64
CA GLN A 137 -1.97 -7.84 -0.49
C GLN A 137 -1.01 -6.77 -1.04
N GLY A 138 -1.40 -5.50 -1.03
CA GLY A 138 -0.57 -4.42 -1.57
C GLY A 138 0.81 -4.32 -0.91
N TYR A 139 0.88 -4.44 0.42
CA TYR A 139 2.19 -4.40 1.07
C TYR A 139 2.92 -5.75 1.17
N ILE A 140 2.21 -6.87 0.95
CA ILE A 140 2.88 -8.14 0.64
C ILE A 140 3.59 -8.01 -0.70
N ASP A 141 2.91 -7.52 -1.72
CA ASP A 141 3.48 -7.34 -3.06
C ASP A 141 4.66 -6.35 -3.03
N MET A 142 4.54 -5.26 -2.25
CA MET A 142 5.62 -4.28 -2.11
C MET A 142 6.85 -4.86 -1.39
N ASP A 143 6.66 -5.69 -0.37
CA ASP A 143 7.75 -6.39 0.32
C ASP A 143 8.57 -7.25 -0.67
N TYR A 144 7.88 -7.99 -1.53
CA TYR A 144 8.52 -8.80 -2.57
C TYR A 144 9.13 -7.94 -3.69
N ALA A 145 8.48 -6.84 -4.08
CA ALA A 145 9.00 -5.91 -5.07
C ALA A 145 10.29 -5.23 -4.60
N VAL A 146 10.35 -4.81 -3.34
CA VAL A 146 11.56 -4.22 -2.73
C VAL A 146 12.69 -5.24 -2.70
N THR A 147 12.42 -6.46 -2.18
CA THR A 147 13.41 -7.53 -2.14
C THR A 147 13.96 -7.85 -3.52
N TYR A 148 13.07 -7.92 -4.53
CA TYR A 148 13.48 -8.17 -5.90
C TYR A 148 14.31 -7.03 -6.48
N ALA A 149 13.83 -5.79 -6.34
CA ALA A 149 14.49 -4.63 -6.92
C ALA A 149 15.87 -4.36 -6.30
N GLN A 150 16.05 -4.56 -5.00
CA GLN A 150 17.37 -4.45 -4.34
C GLN A 150 18.34 -5.55 -4.76
N GLY A 151 17.85 -6.67 -5.28
CA GLY A 151 18.65 -7.78 -5.78
C GLY A 151 19.12 -7.63 -7.23
N LEU A 152 18.66 -6.61 -7.96
CA LEU A 152 19.12 -6.33 -9.33
C LEU A 152 20.52 -5.71 -9.31
N GLU A 153 21.34 -6.06 -10.31
CA GLU A 153 22.72 -5.52 -10.44
C GLU A 153 22.71 -4.00 -10.58
N GLU A 154 21.74 -3.45 -11.32
CA GLU A 154 21.60 -2.01 -11.60
C GLU A 154 21.21 -1.17 -10.38
N THR A 155 20.68 -1.81 -9.35
CA THR A 155 20.18 -1.11 -8.14
C THR A 155 20.85 -1.57 -6.85
N ALA A 156 21.77 -2.55 -6.94
CA ALA A 156 22.47 -3.10 -5.80
C ALA A 156 23.24 -2.02 -5.03
N GLY A 157 23.00 -1.94 -3.72
CA GLY A 157 23.69 -0.99 -2.84
C GLY A 157 23.18 0.44 -2.88
N LEU A 158 22.16 0.75 -3.72
CA LEU A 158 21.55 2.08 -3.72
C LEU A 158 20.71 2.30 -2.46
N PRO A 159 20.70 3.53 -1.90
CA PRO A 159 19.73 3.92 -0.88
C PRO A 159 18.30 3.66 -1.36
N LEU A 160 17.46 3.07 -0.48
CA LEU A 160 16.08 2.71 -0.80
C LEU A 160 15.11 3.82 -0.37
N VAL A 161 14.25 4.24 -1.28
CA VAL A 161 13.10 5.10 -1.00
C VAL A 161 11.82 4.31 -1.28
N LEU A 162 10.94 4.21 -0.29
CA LEU A 162 9.61 3.64 -0.44
C LEU A 162 8.63 4.77 -0.79
N MET A 163 7.84 4.62 -1.85
CA MET A 163 6.87 5.63 -2.24
C MET A 163 5.56 4.99 -2.69
N GLY A 164 4.45 5.64 -2.38
CA GLY A 164 3.17 5.16 -2.90
C GLY A 164 2.04 6.17 -2.74
N TYR A 165 0.97 5.91 -3.48
CA TYR A 165 -0.26 6.69 -3.47
C TYR A 165 -1.43 5.83 -3.01
N SER A 166 -2.28 6.35 -2.09
CA SER A 166 -3.48 5.66 -1.62
C SER A 166 -3.15 4.26 -1.08
N TRP A 167 -3.67 3.20 -1.67
CA TRP A 167 -3.32 1.82 -1.34
C TRP A 167 -1.81 1.55 -1.39
N GLY A 168 -1.12 2.14 -2.36
CA GLY A 168 0.34 2.11 -2.42
C GLY A 168 1.00 2.85 -1.25
N ALA A 169 0.39 3.93 -0.74
CA ALA A 169 0.90 4.65 0.42
C ALA A 169 0.71 3.84 1.73
N LEU A 170 -0.44 3.14 1.89
CA LEU A 170 -0.59 2.11 2.93
C LEU A 170 0.53 1.08 2.83
N SER A 171 0.81 0.62 1.58
CA SER A 171 1.84 -0.38 1.33
C SER A 171 3.22 0.13 1.71
N ALA A 172 3.61 1.33 1.26
CA ALA A 172 4.91 1.93 1.54
C ALA A 172 5.18 2.09 3.05
N GLY A 173 4.22 2.65 3.80
CA GLY A 173 4.36 2.80 5.25
C GLY A 173 4.43 1.46 5.99
N ASN A 174 3.66 0.45 5.54
CA ASN A 174 3.66 -0.88 6.17
C ASN A 174 4.89 -1.72 5.81
N THR A 175 5.50 -1.50 4.64
CA THR A 175 6.72 -2.19 4.19
C THR A 175 7.93 -1.88 5.07
N LEU A 176 7.94 -0.76 5.78
CA LEU A 176 8.96 -0.48 6.82
C LEU A 176 9.02 -1.53 7.95
N ASN A 177 7.98 -2.36 8.12
CA ASN A 177 8.02 -3.47 9.08
C ASN A 177 8.96 -4.61 8.64
N THR A 178 9.24 -4.72 7.34
CA THR A 178 10.10 -5.75 6.74
C THR A 178 11.38 -5.16 6.13
N HIS A 179 11.34 -3.88 5.74
CA HIS A 179 12.47 -3.14 5.19
C HIS A 179 12.75 -1.86 6.01
N PRO A 180 13.16 -2.01 7.29
CA PRO A 180 13.45 -0.85 8.15
C PRO A 180 14.70 -0.08 7.72
N GLU A 181 15.53 -0.65 6.83
CA GLU A 181 16.74 -0.06 6.27
C GLU A 181 16.45 1.02 5.21
N ALA A 182 15.20 1.22 4.79
CA ALA A 182 14.86 2.28 3.86
C ALA A 182 15.37 3.65 4.35
N ALA A 183 15.97 4.42 3.44
CA ALA A 183 16.47 5.76 3.74
C ALA A 183 15.31 6.76 3.91
N ALA A 184 14.27 6.62 3.09
CA ALA A 184 13.09 7.47 3.17
C ALA A 184 11.80 6.72 2.81
N VAL A 185 10.67 7.23 3.32
CA VAL A 185 9.33 6.82 2.88
C VAL A 185 8.48 8.05 2.57
N VAL A 186 7.75 8.01 1.45
CA VAL A 186 6.80 9.03 1.03
C VAL A 186 5.43 8.40 0.89
N THR A 187 4.47 8.84 1.71
CA THR A 187 3.08 8.36 1.66
C THR A 187 2.16 9.46 1.19
N ILE A 188 1.42 9.23 0.11
CA ILE A 188 0.48 10.20 -0.47
C ILE A 188 -0.93 9.66 -0.33
N ALA A 189 -1.78 10.33 0.46
CA ALA A 189 -3.15 9.93 0.77
C ALA A 189 -3.25 8.51 1.37
N GLY A 190 -2.30 8.15 2.25
CA GLY A 190 -2.23 6.83 2.88
C GLY A 190 -2.89 6.78 4.26
N TRP A 191 -2.97 5.55 4.81
CA TRP A 191 -3.51 5.31 6.16
C TRP A 191 -2.72 4.22 6.89
N ASN A 192 -3.00 4.05 8.18
CA ASN A 192 -2.16 3.25 9.07
C ASN A 192 -2.32 1.74 8.91
N ARG A 193 -3.56 1.23 8.85
CA ARG A 193 -3.85 -0.22 8.85
C ARG A 193 -4.84 -0.55 7.74
N ALA A 194 -4.60 -1.63 6.99
CA ALA A 194 -5.54 -2.14 6.00
C ALA A 194 -6.97 -2.30 6.58
N ARG A 195 -7.05 -2.77 7.83
CA ARG A 195 -8.29 -3.02 8.56
C ARG A 195 -9.16 -1.79 8.76
N ASP A 196 -8.60 -0.58 8.91
CA ASP A 196 -9.36 0.64 9.22
C ASP A 196 -10.48 0.87 8.20
N LEU A 197 -10.17 0.79 6.91
CA LEU A 197 -11.18 0.94 5.85
C LEU A 197 -12.11 -0.26 5.71
N VAL A 198 -11.64 -1.48 6.03
CA VAL A 198 -12.48 -2.69 6.03
C VAL A 198 -13.53 -2.62 7.13
N GLU A 199 -13.14 -2.23 8.34
CA GLU A 199 -14.03 -2.06 9.48
C GLU A 199 -15.05 -0.97 9.22
N ASP A 200 -14.60 0.19 8.71
CA ASP A 200 -15.47 1.31 8.39
C ASP A 200 -16.49 0.93 7.30
N SER A 201 -16.05 0.29 6.21
CA SER A 201 -16.96 -0.23 5.18
C SER A 201 -17.97 -1.24 5.74
N THR A 202 -17.52 -2.11 6.66
CA THR A 202 -18.40 -3.11 7.30
C THR A 202 -19.46 -2.42 8.17
N ARG A 203 -19.06 -1.41 8.97
CA ARG A 203 -20.00 -0.63 9.79
C ARG A 203 -20.97 0.18 8.93
N ARG A 204 -20.51 0.78 7.83
CA ARG A 204 -21.39 1.51 6.90
C ARG A 204 -22.45 0.60 6.27
N LYS A 205 -22.08 -0.64 5.89
CA LYS A 205 -23.01 -1.59 5.26
C LYS A 205 -23.97 -2.28 6.23
N MET A 206 -23.52 -2.57 7.44
CA MET A 206 -24.24 -3.42 8.40
C MET A 206 -24.68 -2.69 9.68
N GLY A 207 -24.36 -1.40 9.83
CA GLY A 207 -24.64 -0.67 11.05
C GLY A 207 -23.98 -1.30 12.28
N LYS A 208 -24.68 -1.32 13.41
CA LYS A 208 -24.19 -1.91 14.66
C LYS A 208 -23.89 -3.41 14.58
N ALA A 209 -24.58 -4.15 13.70
CA ALA A 209 -24.35 -5.57 13.47
C ALA A 209 -22.94 -5.84 12.90
N GLY A 210 -22.35 -4.88 12.19
CA GLY A 210 -20.98 -4.97 11.70
C GLY A 210 -19.96 -5.24 12.82
N ASN A 211 -20.18 -4.71 14.02
CA ASN A 211 -19.29 -4.93 15.15
C ASN A 211 -19.23 -6.41 15.61
N LEU A 212 -20.25 -7.22 15.30
CA LEU A 212 -20.25 -8.66 15.57
C LEU A 212 -19.46 -9.45 14.52
N VAL A 213 -19.34 -8.91 13.31
CA VAL A 213 -18.65 -9.55 12.17
C VAL A 213 -17.16 -9.22 12.12
N ILE A 214 -16.78 -8.01 12.50
CA ILE A 214 -15.39 -7.50 12.46
C ILE A 214 -14.39 -8.45 13.14
N PRO A 215 -14.64 -9.04 14.34
CA PRO A 215 -13.69 -9.97 14.95
C PRO A 215 -13.40 -11.20 14.09
N PHE A 216 -14.40 -11.71 13.37
CA PHE A 216 -14.23 -12.85 12.45
C PHE A 216 -13.49 -12.45 11.17
N ILE A 217 -13.71 -11.26 10.64
CA ILE A 217 -12.89 -10.69 9.54
C ILE A 217 -11.43 -10.59 10.00
N SER A 218 -11.19 -10.06 11.19
CA SER A 218 -9.85 -9.91 11.76
C SER A 218 -9.15 -11.25 11.94
N LEU A 219 -9.90 -12.27 12.39
CA LEU A 219 -9.38 -13.63 12.50
C LEU A 219 -9.06 -14.22 11.12
N TYR A 220 -9.93 -14.00 10.12
CA TYR A 220 -9.68 -14.43 8.76
C TYR A 220 -8.40 -13.79 8.17
N GLU A 221 -8.24 -12.47 8.33
CA GLU A 221 -7.03 -11.77 7.90
C GLU A 221 -5.79 -12.34 8.58
N PHE A 222 -5.83 -12.56 9.88
CA PHE A 222 -4.70 -13.11 10.63
C PHE A 222 -4.34 -14.53 10.17
N VAL A 223 -5.32 -15.40 10.00
CA VAL A 223 -5.11 -16.79 9.51
C VAL A 223 -4.54 -16.80 8.09
N THR A 224 -5.02 -15.89 7.23
CA THR A 224 -4.66 -15.87 5.80
C THR A 224 -3.32 -15.16 5.56
N TYR A 225 -3.09 -14.02 6.20
CA TYR A 225 -1.96 -13.12 5.91
C TYR A 225 -0.88 -13.12 7.00
N GLY A 226 -1.14 -13.74 8.17
CA GLY A 226 -0.16 -13.90 9.24
C GLY A 226 0.36 -12.56 9.77
N LYS A 227 1.70 -12.42 9.79
CA LYS A 227 2.37 -11.19 10.29
C LYS A 227 1.88 -9.91 9.62
N TYR A 228 1.54 -9.98 8.33
CA TYR A 228 1.08 -8.81 7.57
C TYR A 228 -0.27 -8.28 8.07
N ALA A 229 -1.18 -9.14 8.54
CA ALA A 229 -2.48 -8.71 9.07
C ALA A 229 -2.36 -7.85 10.36
N SER A 230 -1.24 -7.96 11.08
CA SER A 230 -0.97 -7.19 12.30
C SER A 230 -0.03 -6.00 12.08
N SER A 231 0.43 -5.79 10.84
CA SER A 231 1.29 -4.67 10.48
C SER A 231 0.52 -3.35 10.53
N THR A 232 1.23 -2.29 10.89
CA THR A 232 0.76 -0.91 10.80
C THR A 232 1.91 -0.03 10.32
N ALA A 233 1.61 1.05 9.61
CA ALA A 233 2.64 2.01 9.21
C ALA A 233 3.33 2.63 10.45
N MET A 234 2.57 2.86 11.52
CA MET A 234 3.12 3.37 12.77
C MET A 234 4.18 2.44 13.38
N LYS A 235 3.95 1.12 13.37
CA LYS A 235 4.98 0.14 13.80
C LYS A 235 6.19 0.15 12.86
N GLY A 236 5.97 0.35 11.57
CA GLY A 236 7.05 0.54 10.59
C GLY A 236 7.91 1.77 10.92
N PHE A 237 7.28 2.90 11.20
CA PHE A 237 7.98 4.13 11.62
C PHE A 237 8.74 3.95 12.94
N GLU A 238 8.25 3.12 13.86
CA GLU A 238 8.95 2.82 15.13
C GLU A 238 10.18 1.93 14.96
N ARG A 239 10.23 1.14 13.89
CA ARG A 239 11.31 0.19 13.59
C ARG A 239 12.40 0.76 12.71
N SER A 240 12.12 1.87 12.02
CA SER A 240 12.99 2.49 11.04
C SER A 240 13.39 3.88 11.50
N ASP A 241 14.63 4.26 11.22
CA ASP A 241 15.14 5.62 11.41
C ASP A 241 14.99 6.48 10.14
N CYS A 242 14.30 6.01 9.11
CA CYS A 242 14.12 6.68 7.83
C CYS A 242 13.46 8.04 7.95
N GLY A 243 13.71 8.92 6.98
CA GLY A 243 12.89 10.08 6.77
C GLY A 243 11.47 9.69 6.35
N ALA A 244 10.45 10.35 6.89
CA ALA A 244 9.06 10.08 6.55
C ALA A 244 8.34 11.34 6.08
N MET A 245 7.88 11.37 4.82
CA MET A 245 7.05 12.45 4.29
C MET A 245 5.61 11.96 4.16
N ILE A 246 4.70 12.65 4.87
CA ILE A 246 3.28 12.30 4.95
C ILE A 246 2.48 13.39 4.25
N ILE A 247 1.81 13.06 3.16
CA ILE A 247 1.06 14.00 2.32
C ILE A 247 -0.41 13.61 2.33
N HIS A 248 -1.31 14.53 2.68
CA HIS A 248 -2.76 14.26 2.69
C HIS A 248 -3.59 15.52 2.43
N GLY A 249 -4.80 15.32 1.89
CA GLY A 249 -5.79 16.35 1.68
C GLY A 249 -6.93 16.29 2.71
N GLU A 250 -7.35 17.42 3.25
CA GLU A 250 -8.43 17.48 4.24
C GLU A 250 -9.80 17.06 3.68
N LEU A 251 -10.00 17.24 2.36
CA LEU A 251 -11.24 16.91 1.68
C LEU A 251 -11.25 15.47 1.13
N ASP A 252 -10.38 14.61 1.65
CA ASP A 252 -10.30 13.20 1.23
C ASP A 252 -11.49 12.39 1.78
N GLY A 253 -12.49 12.19 0.95
CA GLY A 253 -13.67 11.37 1.27
C GLY A 253 -13.49 9.87 1.04
N THR A 254 -12.34 9.44 0.47
CA THR A 254 -12.02 8.03 0.21
C THR A 254 -11.21 7.42 1.34
N VAL A 255 -10.16 8.12 1.75
CA VAL A 255 -9.30 7.77 2.88
C VAL A 255 -9.36 8.91 3.88
N PRO A 256 -10.18 8.80 4.94
CA PRO A 256 -10.27 9.83 5.96
C PRO A 256 -8.89 10.18 6.55
N ILE A 257 -8.58 11.48 6.65
CA ILE A 257 -7.27 11.98 7.08
C ILE A 257 -6.91 11.49 8.50
N GLU A 258 -7.92 11.25 9.33
CA GLU A 258 -7.78 10.73 10.68
C GLU A 258 -7.29 9.28 10.76
N TYR A 259 -7.33 8.51 9.66
CA TYR A 259 -6.82 7.13 9.65
C TYR A 259 -5.31 7.03 9.36
N GLY A 260 -4.68 8.14 9.01
CA GLY A 260 -3.26 8.21 8.69
C GLY A 260 -2.62 9.49 9.20
N TYR A 261 -2.73 10.57 8.44
CA TYR A 261 -2.03 11.83 8.71
C TYR A 261 -2.19 12.32 10.15
N ASP A 262 -3.42 12.43 10.66
CA ASP A 262 -3.67 13.03 11.99
C ASP A 262 -3.07 12.17 13.12
N ILE A 263 -3.17 10.83 13.04
CA ILE A 263 -2.55 9.96 14.05
C ILE A 263 -1.03 10.00 13.99
N TYR A 264 -0.44 10.18 12.82
CA TYR A 264 1.01 10.33 12.68
C TYR A 264 1.47 11.69 13.17
N ALA A 265 0.77 12.77 12.79
CA ALA A 265 1.08 14.12 13.24
C ALA A 265 0.98 14.23 14.76
N ALA A 266 -0.09 13.71 15.37
CA ALA A 266 -0.25 13.69 16.83
C ALA A 266 0.94 13.07 17.59
N LYS A 267 1.68 12.14 16.94
CA LYS A 267 2.83 11.48 17.57
C LYS A 267 4.19 12.05 17.14
N TYR A 268 4.30 12.50 15.89
CA TYR A 268 5.59 12.73 15.25
C TYR A 268 5.79 14.14 14.68
N GLU A 269 4.84 15.10 14.85
CA GLU A 269 4.96 16.45 14.26
C GLU A 269 6.25 17.20 14.69
N ASN A 270 6.75 16.90 15.89
CA ASN A 270 7.98 17.48 16.42
C ASN A 270 9.24 16.61 16.19
N ALA A 271 9.11 15.48 15.50
CA ALA A 271 10.25 14.60 15.21
C ALA A 271 10.95 15.06 13.92
N PRO A 272 12.27 15.40 13.95
CA PRO A 272 12.98 16.02 12.82
C PRO A 272 12.98 15.20 11.52
N ARG A 273 12.76 13.88 11.62
CA ARG A 273 12.71 12.97 10.47
C ARG A 273 11.36 12.93 9.78
N PHE A 274 10.31 13.57 10.34
CA PHE A 274 9.00 13.65 9.73
C PHE A 274 8.78 15.00 9.05
N THR A 275 8.18 14.95 7.87
CA THR A 275 7.68 16.11 7.12
C THR A 275 6.21 15.88 6.83
N PHE A 276 5.37 16.79 7.28
CA PHE A 276 3.92 16.73 7.09
C PHE A 276 3.47 17.78 6.08
N VAL A 277 2.77 17.34 5.02
CA VAL A 277 2.19 18.21 4.00
C VAL A 277 0.69 18.01 3.97
N ARG A 278 -0.03 19.04 4.41
CA ARG A 278 -1.50 19.05 4.52
C ARG A 278 -2.08 20.06 3.55
N TYR A 279 -2.99 19.60 2.70
CA TYR A 279 -3.71 20.47 1.76
C TYR A 279 -5.14 20.64 2.23
N SER A 280 -5.55 21.88 2.54
CA SER A 280 -6.92 22.20 3.02
C SER A 280 -7.98 22.14 1.90
N ASP A 281 -7.56 22.22 0.65
CA ASP A 281 -8.42 22.33 -0.55
C ASP A 281 -8.40 21.09 -1.44
N ARG A 282 -7.68 20.03 -1.06
CA ARG A 282 -7.55 18.82 -1.86
C ARG A 282 -8.23 17.62 -1.21
N GLY A 283 -8.80 16.77 -2.06
CA GLY A 283 -9.34 15.46 -1.71
C GLY A 283 -8.45 14.33 -2.24
N HIS A 284 -8.99 13.12 -2.31
CA HIS A 284 -8.23 11.93 -2.68
C HIS A 284 -7.61 12.01 -4.08
N VAL A 285 -8.43 12.26 -5.09
CA VAL A 285 -8.01 12.18 -6.51
C VAL A 285 -7.16 13.38 -6.93
N ASN A 286 -7.43 14.56 -6.37
CA ASN A 286 -6.74 15.78 -6.73
C ASN A 286 -5.60 16.16 -5.78
N ILE A 287 -5.19 15.25 -4.91
CA ILE A 287 -3.96 15.41 -4.10
C ILE A 287 -2.72 15.48 -5.00
N LEU A 288 -2.77 14.75 -6.11
CA LEU A 288 -1.82 14.82 -7.23
C LEU A 288 -2.55 15.48 -8.41
N PRO A 289 -2.62 16.83 -8.47
CA PRO A 289 -3.36 17.48 -9.53
C PRO A 289 -2.72 17.17 -10.88
N LYS A 290 -3.52 16.58 -11.78
CA LYS A 290 -3.15 16.33 -13.17
C LYS A 290 -3.23 17.64 -13.94
N SER A 291 -2.14 17.99 -14.62
CA SER A 291 -2.13 19.03 -15.67
C SER A 291 -2.06 18.36 -17.05
N SER A 292 -2.14 19.14 -18.11
CA SER A 292 -1.92 18.65 -19.47
C SER A 292 -0.52 18.05 -19.70
N THR A 293 0.43 18.38 -18.83
CA THR A 293 1.84 17.95 -18.89
C THR A 293 2.22 16.96 -17.78
N GLY A 294 1.29 16.54 -16.92
CA GLY A 294 1.54 15.60 -15.84
C GLY A 294 1.02 16.05 -14.48
N PHE A 295 1.73 15.70 -13.41
CA PHE A 295 1.39 16.07 -12.03
C PHE A 295 2.00 17.42 -11.64
N SER A 296 1.54 18.00 -10.51
CA SER A 296 2.04 19.26 -9.97
C SER A 296 3.56 19.19 -9.73
N GLY A 297 4.32 19.99 -10.47
CA GLY A 297 5.77 20.08 -10.31
C GLY A 297 6.22 20.57 -8.92
N GLU A 298 5.40 21.41 -8.28
CA GLU A 298 5.71 21.92 -6.93
C GLU A 298 5.76 20.79 -5.89
N LEU A 299 4.76 19.90 -5.87
CA LEU A 299 4.75 18.77 -4.94
C LEU A 299 5.88 17.79 -5.26
N LEU A 300 6.15 17.52 -6.54
CA LEU A 300 7.26 16.64 -6.93
C LEU A 300 8.62 17.22 -6.54
N ALA A 301 8.79 18.54 -6.66
CA ALA A 301 10.01 19.22 -6.19
C ALA A 301 10.19 19.11 -4.67
N GLN A 302 9.11 19.24 -3.91
CA GLN A 302 9.15 19.04 -2.45
C GLN A 302 9.52 17.59 -2.09
N ILE A 303 8.97 16.60 -2.81
CA ILE A 303 9.29 15.18 -2.61
C ILE A 303 10.78 14.93 -2.90
N VAL A 304 11.29 15.41 -4.04
CA VAL A 304 12.73 15.27 -4.38
C VAL A 304 13.60 15.93 -3.34
N ALA A 305 13.33 17.20 -2.98
CA ALA A 305 14.10 17.92 -1.97
C ALA A 305 14.07 17.22 -0.58
N PHE A 306 12.96 16.57 -0.25
CA PHE A 306 12.87 15.75 0.96
C PHE A 306 13.74 14.49 0.83
N CYS A 307 13.61 13.72 -0.25
CA CYS A 307 14.36 12.48 -0.44
C CYS A 307 15.87 12.74 -0.47
N ASP A 308 16.32 13.82 -1.11
CA ASP A 308 17.74 14.20 -1.21
C ASP A 308 18.41 14.38 0.16
N LYS A 309 17.69 14.74 1.21
CA LYS A 309 18.21 14.84 2.57
C LYS A 309 18.52 13.48 3.21
N TRP A 310 17.95 12.38 2.67
CA TRP A 310 18.01 11.06 3.29
C TRP A 310 18.79 10.03 2.46
N VAL A 311 19.00 10.30 1.18
CA VAL A 311 19.73 9.36 0.31
C VAL A 311 21.24 9.70 0.16
N GLY A 312 21.71 10.73 0.82
CA GLY A 312 23.12 11.12 0.85
C GLY A 312 23.36 12.40 0.17
#